data_d03b623717d6b4897121770ff054da6f
#
_entry.id   d03b623717d6b4897121770ff054da6f
#
_cell.length_a   1.000
_cell.length_b   1.000
_cell.length_c   1.000
_cell.angle_alpha   90.00
_cell.angle_beta   90.00
_cell.angle_gamma   90.00
#
_symmetry.space_group_name_H-M   'P 1'
#
loop_
_entity.id
_entity.type
_entity.pdbx_description
1 polymer ?
#
loop_
_entity_poly.entity_id
_entity_poly.type
_entity_poly.pdbx_seq_one_letter_code
_entity_poly.pdbx_strand_id
1 'polypeptide(L)'
;MTGPDGPASTTDAPAVPSLDVDHLTVRFAGLLALDDVTFTVRPGTVHALIGPNGAGKSTCFNVLSGVYRATSGSVRFGEHELTGMSPHRIAGLGVARIFQNLALPPHATVEDSLLLGRHRLTRTGFVAAGLRLPSAAREERAHRARVREIAEFVGLAEHLTRPAGSLSYGQQKLAELARALCMEPRLLLLDEPVAGMTADERRRVAAVIAGVRDSLGISIVLVEHDMGVVMRLADTVTVLDFGRLIADGAPVDVQNDPEVVRAYLGAEATP
;
A
#
# COMPACT_ATOMS: atom_id res chain seq x y z
N MET A 1 -0.86 54.97 -6.91
CA MET A 1 0.23 54.10 -6.40
C MET A 1 -0.40 52.77 -6.07
N THR A 2 -0.37 51.90 -7.03
CA THR A 2 -0.90 50.54 -6.99
C THR A 2 0.21 49.60 -6.49
N GLY A 3 -0.03 48.95 -5.36
CA GLY A 3 0.87 47.90 -4.86
C GLY A 3 0.66 46.59 -5.63
N PRO A 4 1.68 45.75 -5.78
CA PRO A 4 1.61 44.54 -6.58
C PRO A 4 0.91 43.40 -5.84
N ASP A 5 0.03 42.73 -6.59
CA ASP A 5 -0.63 41.50 -6.21
C ASP A 5 0.44 40.42 -5.88
N GLY A 6 0.31 39.85 -4.73
CA GLY A 6 1.09 38.66 -4.30
C GLY A 6 0.67 37.43 -5.13
N PRO A 7 1.56 36.45 -5.31
CA PRO A 7 1.25 35.26 -6.10
C PRO A 7 0.15 34.43 -5.46
N ALA A 8 -0.80 34.03 -6.31
CA ALA A 8 -1.90 33.13 -5.96
C ALA A 8 -1.36 31.84 -5.33
N SER A 9 -1.93 31.49 -4.19
CA SER A 9 -1.63 30.27 -3.44
C SER A 9 -1.87 29.03 -4.29
N THR A 10 -0.87 28.18 -4.29
CA THR A 10 -0.86 26.81 -4.80
C THR A 10 -2.14 26.06 -4.40
N THR A 11 -2.71 25.40 -5.40
CA THR A 11 -3.86 24.49 -5.32
C THR A 11 -3.69 23.52 -4.13
N ASP A 12 -4.58 23.66 -3.16
CA ASP A 12 -4.65 22.86 -1.93
C ASP A 12 -5.09 21.42 -2.30
N ALA A 13 -4.14 20.56 -2.62
CA ALA A 13 -4.41 19.13 -2.70
C ALA A 13 -4.78 18.67 -1.28
N PRO A 14 -5.90 17.94 -1.09
CA PRO A 14 -6.35 17.54 0.23
C PRO A 14 -5.23 16.76 0.93
N ALA A 15 -4.83 17.27 2.12
CA ALA A 15 -3.76 16.66 2.90
C ALA A 15 -3.99 15.15 3.08
N VAL A 16 -2.95 14.35 2.87
CA VAL A 16 -3.00 12.91 3.12
C VAL A 16 -3.28 12.71 4.61
N PRO A 17 -4.29 11.89 5.00
CA PRO A 17 -4.59 11.68 6.41
C PRO A 17 -3.62 10.68 7.07
N SER A 18 -3.50 10.74 8.41
CA SER A 18 -2.89 9.68 9.20
C SER A 18 -3.74 8.41 9.18
N LEU A 19 -3.10 7.26 9.43
CA LEU A 19 -3.77 6.03 9.81
C LEU A 19 -3.47 5.77 11.27
N ASP A 20 -4.49 5.75 12.11
CA ASP A 20 -4.38 5.54 13.55
C ASP A 20 -5.00 4.19 13.92
N VAL A 21 -4.21 3.35 14.57
CA VAL A 21 -4.61 2.05 15.13
C VAL A 21 -4.60 2.20 16.65
N ASP A 22 -5.72 1.99 17.30
CA ASP A 22 -5.92 2.26 18.72
C ASP A 22 -6.48 1.04 19.44
N HIS A 23 -5.69 0.47 20.37
CA HIS A 23 -6.04 -0.68 21.22
C HIS A 23 -6.59 -1.88 20.43
N LEU A 24 -6.03 -2.14 19.23
CA LEU A 24 -6.55 -3.15 18.31
C LEU A 24 -6.35 -4.56 18.85
N THR A 25 -7.47 -5.29 19.05
CA THR A 25 -7.46 -6.68 19.49
C THR A 25 -8.25 -7.55 18.51
N VAL A 26 -7.69 -8.73 18.17
CA VAL A 26 -8.32 -9.71 17.29
C VAL A 26 -8.23 -11.11 17.90
N ARG A 27 -9.38 -11.79 18.00
CA ARG A 27 -9.50 -13.19 18.49
C ARG A 27 -10.16 -14.07 17.44
N PHE A 28 -9.60 -15.26 17.23
CA PHE A 28 -10.18 -16.31 16.39
C PHE A 28 -10.40 -17.56 17.23
N ALA A 29 -11.66 -17.97 17.45
CA ALA A 29 -12.00 -19.19 18.16
C ALA A 29 -11.16 -19.44 19.44
N GLY A 30 -10.86 -18.39 20.19
CA GLY A 30 -10.04 -18.47 21.42
C GLY A 30 -8.54 -18.14 21.24
N LEU A 31 -8.01 -18.16 20.02
CA LEU A 31 -6.64 -17.70 19.75
C LEU A 31 -6.61 -16.18 19.71
N LEU A 32 -5.75 -15.56 20.50
CA LEU A 32 -5.49 -14.13 20.50
C LEU A 32 -4.43 -13.85 19.44
N ALA A 33 -4.85 -13.27 18.31
CA ALA A 33 -3.98 -13.00 17.17
C ALA A 33 -3.38 -11.58 17.19
N LEU A 34 -4.10 -10.62 17.79
CA LEU A 34 -3.60 -9.29 18.15
C LEU A 34 -4.12 -8.95 19.54
N ASP A 35 -3.27 -8.35 20.37
CA ASP A 35 -3.52 -8.03 21.77
C ASP A 35 -3.09 -6.59 22.05
N ASP A 36 -4.06 -5.67 22.07
CA ASP A 36 -3.88 -4.28 22.49
C ASP A 36 -2.83 -3.51 21.65
N VAL A 37 -2.86 -3.66 20.31
CA VAL A 37 -1.90 -3.04 19.40
C VAL A 37 -2.30 -1.60 19.11
N THR A 38 -1.37 -0.66 19.36
CA THR A 38 -1.55 0.78 19.10
C THR A 38 -0.35 1.35 18.37
N PHE A 39 -0.57 1.97 17.19
CA PHE A 39 0.45 2.71 16.44
C PHE A 39 -0.19 3.71 15.47
N THR A 40 0.60 4.68 15.01
CA THR A 40 0.16 5.71 14.05
C THR A 40 1.06 5.76 12.82
N VAL A 41 0.46 5.71 11.64
CA VAL A 41 1.15 5.96 10.36
C VAL A 41 1.01 7.43 10.00
N ARG A 42 2.13 8.13 9.95
CA ARG A 42 2.16 9.56 9.60
C ARG A 42 1.88 9.77 8.10
N PRO A 43 1.24 10.89 7.74
CA PRO A 43 1.00 11.23 6.34
C PRO A 43 2.28 11.26 5.50
N GLY A 44 2.24 10.68 4.30
CA GLY A 44 3.36 10.72 3.35
C GLY A 44 4.62 9.99 3.80
N THR A 45 4.51 9.04 4.75
CA THR A 45 5.64 8.24 5.24
C THR A 45 5.50 6.77 4.89
N VAL A 46 6.61 6.04 4.97
CA VAL A 46 6.65 4.57 4.94
C VAL A 46 6.73 4.06 6.37
N HIS A 47 5.69 3.37 6.80
CA HIS A 47 5.61 2.70 8.09
C HIS A 47 5.76 1.20 7.91
N ALA A 48 6.83 0.61 8.42
CA ALA A 48 7.03 -0.83 8.35
C ALA A 48 6.41 -1.54 9.56
N LEU A 49 5.70 -2.63 9.31
CA LEU A 49 5.18 -3.55 10.32
C LEU A 49 5.95 -4.86 10.20
N ILE A 50 6.83 -5.13 11.17
CA ILE A 50 7.72 -6.29 11.14
C ILE A 50 7.48 -7.21 12.34
N GLY A 51 8.17 -8.35 12.39
CA GLY A 51 8.11 -9.32 13.48
C GLY A 51 8.28 -10.74 12.96
N PRO A 52 8.47 -11.74 13.84
CA PRO A 52 8.58 -13.14 13.49
C PRO A 52 7.35 -13.70 12.77
N ASN A 53 7.46 -14.93 12.23
CA ASN A 53 6.32 -15.64 11.69
C ASN A 53 5.29 -15.90 12.80
N GLY A 54 4.00 -15.65 12.49
CA GLY A 54 2.94 -15.77 13.50
C GLY A 54 2.78 -14.58 14.44
N ALA A 55 3.60 -13.52 14.32
CA ALA A 55 3.51 -12.33 15.16
C ALA A 55 2.22 -11.51 15.03
N GLY A 56 1.34 -11.79 14.05
CA GLY A 56 0.08 -11.08 13.87
C GLY A 56 0.06 -10.07 12.71
N LYS A 57 1.17 -9.87 11.98
CA LYS A 57 1.29 -8.89 10.88
C LYS A 57 0.17 -9.00 9.84
N SER A 58 -0.04 -10.20 9.29
CA SER A 58 -1.10 -10.44 8.29
C SER A 58 -2.50 -10.24 8.87
N THR A 59 -2.71 -10.52 10.15
CA THR A 59 -3.97 -10.25 10.85
C THR A 59 -4.22 -8.74 10.92
N CYS A 60 -3.21 -7.96 11.30
CA CYS A 60 -3.28 -6.49 11.30
C CYS A 60 -3.63 -5.97 9.91
N PHE A 61 -2.90 -6.37 8.86
CA PHE A 61 -3.18 -5.99 7.47
C PHE A 61 -4.59 -6.35 7.01
N ASN A 62 -5.09 -7.51 7.43
CA ASN A 62 -6.45 -7.93 7.11
C ASN A 62 -7.51 -7.05 7.80
N VAL A 63 -7.23 -6.53 9.00
CA VAL A 63 -8.11 -5.56 9.65
C VAL A 63 -8.04 -4.21 8.94
N LEU A 64 -6.84 -3.69 8.65
CA LEU A 64 -6.64 -2.41 7.95
C LEU A 64 -7.35 -2.38 6.59
N SER A 65 -7.44 -3.52 5.90
CA SER A 65 -8.10 -3.66 4.60
C SER A 65 -9.57 -4.11 4.69
N GLY A 66 -10.13 -4.30 5.90
CA GLY A 66 -11.52 -4.69 6.12
C GLY A 66 -11.85 -6.16 5.82
N VAL A 67 -10.83 -7.00 5.63
CA VAL A 67 -11.00 -8.46 5.43
C VAL A 67 -11.37 -9.14 6.75
N TYR A 68 -10.76 -8.71 7.86
CA TYR A 68 -11.10 -9.18 9.20
C TYR A 68 -11.74 -8.06 10.02
N ARG A 69 -12.59 -8.46 10.98
CA ARG A 69 -13.16 -7.55 11.96
C ARG A 69 -12.33 -7.59 13.23
N ALA A 70 -12.07 -6.44 13.81
CA ALA A 70 -11.52 -6.34 15.16
C ALA A 70 -12.50 -6.89 16.18
N THR A 71 -11.98 -7.50 17.26
CA THR A 71 -12.76 -7.88 18.44
C THR A 71 -13.02 -6.66 19.31
N SER A 72 -12.00 -5.79 19.46
CA SER A 72 -12.09 -4.49 20.13
C SER A 72 -11.03 -3.54 19.59
N GLY A 73 -11.08 -2.28 19.99
CA GLY A 73 -10.22 -1.23 19.47
C GLY A 73 -10.75 -0.59 18.20
N SER A 74 -10.01 0.34 17.64
CA SER A 74 -10.41 1.09 16.45
C SER A 74 -9.28 1.28 15.45
N VAL A 75 -9.64 1.46 14.18
CA VAL A 75 -8.74 1.85 13.10
C VAL A 75 -9.36 3.05 12.39
N ARG A 76 -8.62 4.15 12.31
CA ARG A 76 -9.08 5.38 11.66
C ARG A 76 -8.14 5.78 10.54
N PHE A 77 -8.71 6.27 9.45
CA PHE A 77 -7.99 6.93 8.37
C PHE A 77 -8.50 8.36 8.22
N GLY A 78 -7.78 9.31 8.83
CA GLY A 78 -8.25 10.66 9.06
C GLY A 78 -9.52 10.68 9.91
N GLU A 79 -10.59 11.26 9.39
CA GLU A 79 -11.89 11.33 10.07
C GLU A 79 -12.74 10.04 9.92
N HIS A 80 -12.29 9.07 9.12
CA HIS A 80 -13.06 7.88 8.80
C HIS A 80 -12.67 6.69 9.68
N GLU A 81 -13.64 6.15 10.42
CA GLU A 81 -13.50 4.88 11.14
C GLU A 81 -13.54 3.73 10.13
N LEU A 82 -12.45 2.94 10.04
CA LEU A 82 -12.36 1.79 9.13
C LEU A 82 -12.89 0.51 9.77
N THR A 83 -12.93 0.43 11.10
CA THR A 83 -13.30 -0.77 11.86
C THR A 83 -14.69 -1.26 11.46
N GLY A 84 -14.77 -2.49 10.95
CA GLY A 84 -16.01 -3.07 10.48
C GLY A 84 -16.52 -2.60 9.11
N MET A 85 -15.80 -1.69 8.44
CA MET A 85 -16.09 -1.36 7.05
C MET A 85 -15.75 -2.52 6.12
N SER A 86 -16.49 -2.64 5.01
CA SER A 86 -16.15 -3.60 3.95
C SER A 86 -14.93 -3.13 3.14
N PRO A 87 -14.15 -4.06 2.55
CA PRO A 87 -12.99 -3.72 1.72
C PRO A 87 -13.29 -2.71 0.61
N HIS A 88 -14.46 -2.83 -0.02
CA HIS A 88 -14.88 -1.91 -1.08
C HIS A 88 -15.06 -0.47 -0.55
N ARG A 89 -15.61 -0.28 0.64
CA ARG A 89 -15.76 1.04 1.26
C ARG A 89 -14.40 1.63 1.64
N ILE A 90 -13.51 0.81 2.21
CA ILE A 90 -12.14 1.21 2.55
C ILE A 90 -11.36 1.64 1.30
N ALA A 91 -11.44 0.85 0.22
CA ALA A 91 -10.89 1.25 -1.06
C ALA A 91 -11.50 2.57 -1.55
N GLY A 92 -12.80 2.83 -1.22
CA GLY A 92 -13.53 4.09 -1.44
C GLY A 92 -12.84 5.32 -0.86
N LEU A 93 -12.17 5.18 0.25
CA LEU A 93 -11.45 6.25 0.95
C LEU A 93 -10.03 6.48 0.41
N GLY A 94 -9.60 5.72 -0.60
CA GLY A 94 -8.25 5.82 -1.16
C GLY A 94 -7.23 4.91 -0.49
N VAL A 95 -7.66 3.83 0.17
CA VAL A 95 -6.77 2.79 0.68
C VAL A 95 -6.67 1.69 -0.36
N ALA A 96 -5.48 1.44 -0.91
CA ALA A 96 -5.23 0.33 -1.83
C ALA A 96 -4.34 -0.72 -1.17
N ARG A 97 -4.62 -2.00 -1.42
CA ARG A 97 -3.82 -3.12 -0.95
C ARG A 97 -3.28 -3.93 -2.12
N ILE A 98 -1.99 -4.25 -2.05
CA ILE A 98 -1.35 -5.25 -2.92
C ILE A 98 -1.24 -6.53 -2.10
N PHE A 99 -1.77 -7.62 -2.66
CA PHE A 99 -1.73 -8.94 -2.04
C PHE A 99 -0.41 -9.65 -2.37
N GLN A 100 0.01 -10.58 -1.53
CA GLN A 100 1.23 -11.38 -1.71
C GLN A 100 1.22 -12.18 -3.03
N ASN A 101 0.06 -12.72 -3.42
CA ASN A 101 -0.07 -13.49 -4.65
C ASN A 101 -0.34 -12.58 -5.85
N LEU A 102 0.36 -12.84 -6.97
CA LEU A 102 0.15 -12.15 -8.23
C LEU A 102 -1.30 -12.31 -8.71
N ALA A 103 -1.98 -11.19 -8.91
CA ALA A 103 -3.38 -11.13 -9.31
C ALA A 103 -3.59 -10.45 -10.69
N LEU A 104 -2.57 -10.48 -11.56
CA LEU A 104 -2.68 -9.97 -12.92
C LEU A 104 -3.24 -11.05 -13.84
N PRO A 105 -4.24 -10.75 -14.69
CA PRO A 105 -4.71 -11.68 -15.72
C PRO A 105 -3.56 -11.96 -16.72
N PRO A 106 -3.05 -13.20 -16.86
CA PRO A 106 -1.83 -13.47 -17.60
C PRO A 106 -1.93 -13.21 -19.10
N HIS A 107 -3.14 -13.28 -19.66
CA HIS A 107 -3.41 -13.09 -21.09
C HIS A 107 -3.81 -11.64 -21.44
N ALA A 108 -4.15 -10.82 -20.45
CA ALA A 108 -4.44 -9.40 -20.67
C ALA A 108 -3.14 -8.62 -20.90
N THR A 109 -3.21 -7.53 -21.64
CA THR A 109 -2.06 -6.62 -21.75
C THR A 109 -1.79 -5.94 -20.42
N VAL A 110 -0.56 -5.46 -20.25
CA VAL A 110 -0.21 -4.64 -19.08
C VAL A 110 -1.14 -3.42 -19.00
N GLU A 111 -1.37 -2.72 -20.14
CA GLU A 111 -2.28 -1.56 -20.19
C GLU A 111 -3.68 -1.90 -19.71
N ASP A 112 -4.27 -3.01 -20.20
CA ASP A 112 -5.60 -3.43 -19.77
C ASP A 112 -5.64 -3.78 -18.27
N SER A 113 -4.59 -4.43 -17.78
CA SER A 113 -4.46 -4.75 -16.35
C SER A 113 -4.38 -3.51 -15.46
N LEU A 114 -3.69 -2.46 -15.91
CA LEU A 114 -3.61 -1.18 -15.21
C LEU A 114 -4.93 -0.42 -15.29
N LEU A 115 -5.63 -0.46 -16.42
CA LEU A 115 -6.94 0.16 -16.61
C LEU A 115 -7.99 -0.41 -15.64
N LEU A 116 -7.90 -1.69 -15.24
CA LEU A 116 -8.75 -2.26 -14.19
C LEU A 116 -8.65 -1.47 -12.86
N GLY A 117 -7.45 -0.94 -12.53
CA GLY A 117 -7.27 -0.08 -11.38
C GLY A 117 -8.09 1.22 -11.46
N ARG A 118 -8.39 1.71 -12.67
CA ARG A 118 -9.17 2.93 -12.88
C ARG A 118 -10.68 2.72 -12.93
N HIS A 119 -11.13 1.46 -12.95
CA HIS A 119 -12.57 1.14 -13.10
C HIS A 119 -13.44 1.91 -12.07
N ARG A 120 -12.97 2.06 -10.85
CA ARG A 120 -13.71 2.79 -9.81
C ARG A 120 -13.82 4.30 -10.08
N LEU A 121 -12.89 4.87 -10.83
CA LEU A 121 -12.84 6.30 -11.18
C LEU A 121 -13.67 6.60 -12.45
N THR A 122 -14.16 5.56 -13.15
CA THR A 122 -15.01 5.71 -14.33
C THR A 122 -16.40 6.20 -13.92
N ARG A 123 -16.80 7.35 -14.44
CA ARG A 123 -18.11 7.98 -14.20
C ARG A 123 -19.11 7.72 -15.31
N THR A 124 -18.61 7.37 -16.50
CA THR A 124 -19.43 7.10 -17.67
C THR A 124 -20.20 5.80 -17.49
N GLY A 125 -21.55 5.90 -17.48
CA GLY A 125 -22.43 4.73 -17.36
C GLY A 125 -22.38 3.82 -18.60
N PHE A 126 -22.82 2.56 -18.44
CA PHE A 126 -22.85 1.52 -19.49
C PHE A 126 -23.51 1.99 -20.79
N VAL A 127 -24.57 2.78 -20.71
CA VAL A 127 -25.31 3.29 -21.90
C VAL A 127 -24.45 4.25 -22.70
N ALA A 128 -23.78 5.19 -22.05
CA ALA A 128 -22.91 6.18 -22.71
C ALA A 128 -21.66 5.52 -23.31
N ALA A 129 -21.12 4.49 -22.66
CA ALA A 129 -20.02 3.69 -23.18
C ALA A 129 -20.46 2.86 -24.40
N GLY A 130 -21.62 2.20 -24.33
CA GLY A 130 -22.17 1.41 -25.43
C GLY A 130 -22.51 2.23 -26.68
N LEU A 131 -22.99 3.47 -26.50
CA LEU A 131 -23.30 4.41 -27.59
C LEU A 131 -22.05 5.19 -28.06
N ARG A 132 -20.86 4.93 -27.52
CA ARG A 132 -19.59 5.61 -27.86
C ARG A 132 -19.71 7.14 -27.86
N LEU A 133 -20.42 7.69 -26.87
CA LEU A 133 -20.58 9.14 -26.77
C LEU A 133 -19.21 9.84 -26.64
N PRO A 134 -19.08 11.08 -27.16
CA PRO A 134 -17.81 11.84 -27.08
C PRO A 134 -17.25 12.01 -25.66
N SER A 135 -18.14 12.04 -24.65
CA SER A 135 -17.77 12.07 -23.23
C SER A 135 -17.07 10.80 -22.78
N ALA A 136 -17.57 9.62 -23.17
CA ALA A 136 -16.96 8.32 -22.85
C ALA A 136 -15.58 8.19 -23.52
N ALA A 137 -15.46 8.58 -24.78
CA ALA A 137 -14.19 8.56 -25.49
C ALA A 137 -13.15 9.54 -24.92
N ARG A 138 -13.58 10.67 -24.33
CA ARG A 138 -12.69 11.62 -23.65
C ARG A 138 -12.24 11.04 -22.32
N GLU A 139 -13.13 10.44 -21.55
CA GLU A 139 -12.81 9.81 -20.25
C GLU A 139 -11.84 8.64 -20.46
N GLU A 140 -12.08 7.77 -21.43
CA GLU A 140 -11.20 6.65 -21.77
C GLU A 140 -9.78 7.14 -22.15
N ARG A 141 -9.67 8.20 -22.97
CA ARG A 141 -8.37 8.79 -23.32
C ARG A 141 -7.65 9.34 -22.10
N ALA A 142 -8.36 10.00 -21.18
CA ALA A 142 -7.78 10.50 -19.94
C ALA A 142 -7.27 9.34 -19.04
N HIS A 143 -8.04 8.24 -18.93
CA HIS A 143 -7.62 7.06 -18.19
C HIS A 143 -6.38 6.41 -18.81
N ARG A 144 -6.33 6.26 -20.13
CA ARG A 144 -5.13 5.71 -20.82
C ARG A 144 -3.92 6.60 -20.69
N ALA A 145 -4.09 7.94 -20.73
CA ALA A 145 -3.00 8.88 -20.49
C ALA A 145 -2.43 8.70 -19.08
N ARG A 146 -3.29 8.61 -18.07
CA ARG A 146 -2.86 8.41 -16.68
C ARG A 146 -2.18 7.05 -16.47
N VAL A 147 -2.66 5.99 -17.11
CA VAL A 147 -2.02 4.66 -17.09
C VAL A 147 -0.61 4.74 -17.67
N ARG A 148 -0.38 5.48 -18.76
CA ARG A 148 0.97 5.65 -19.34
C ARG A 148 1.91 6.40 -18.40
N GLU A 149 1.46 7.51 -17.80
CA GLU A 149 2.24 8.25 -16.80
C GLU A 149 2.69 7.34 -15.64
N ILE A 150 1.77 6.52 -15.11
CA ILE A 150 2.08 5.58 -14.05
C ILE A 150 3.02 4.47 -14.53
N ALA A 151 2.82 3.95 -15.74
CA ALA A 151 3.70 2.94 -16.32
C ALA A 151 5.12 3.49 -16.56
N GLU A 152 5.26 4.75 -16.99
CA GLU A 152 6.54 5.45 -17.08
C GLU A 152 7.19 5.57 -15.70
N PHE A 153 6.44 6.00 -14.70
CA PHE A 153 6.92 6.14 -13.32
C PHE A 153 7.48 4.83 -12.75
N VAL A 154 6.81 3.69 -12.99
CA VAL A 154 7.29 2.38 -12.51
C VAL A 154 8.27 1.69 -13.48
N GLY A 155 8.59 2.28 -14.63
CA GLY A 155 9.52 1.73 -15.62
C GLY A 155 8.93 0.60 -16.48
N LEU A 156 7.62 0.62 -16.76
CA LEU A 156 6.90 -0.38 -17.56
C LEU A 156 6.31 0.17 -18.88
N ALA A 157 6.62 1.40 -19.26
CA ALA A 157 6.05 2.05 -20.45
C ALA A 157 6.19 1.22 -21.74
N GLU A 158 7.37 0.62 -21.97
CA GLU A 158 7.67 -0.20 -23.14
C GLU A 158 6.96 -1.57 -23.12
N HIS A 159 6.35 -1.92 -22.01
CA HIS A 159 5.69 -3.23 -21.82
C HIS A 159 4.16 -3.16 -21.87
N LEU A 160 3.56 -1.97 -22.05
CA LEU A 160 2.12 -1.76 -21.97
C LEU A 160 1.30 -2.67 -22.90
N THR A 161 1.80 -2.94 -24.10
CA THR A 161 1.12 -3.80 -25.10
C THR A 161 1.40 -5.31 -24.94
N ARG A 162 2.32 -5.67 -24.03
CA ARG A 162 2.68 -7.07 -23.81
C ARG A 162 1.67 -7.76 -22.88
N PRO A 163 1.43 -9.08 -23.06
CA PRO A 163 0.69 -9.86 -22.07
C PRO A 163 1.38 -9.81 -20.69
N ALA A 164 0.63 -9.58 -19.63
CA ALA A 164 1.17 -9.48 -18.27
C ALA A 164 1.91 -10.74 -17.84
N GLY A 165 1.47 -11.93 -18.27
CA GLY A 165 2.12 -13.20 -17.99
C GLY A 165 3.48 -13.38 -18.68
N SER A 166 3.86 -12.54 -19.67
CA SER A 166 5.17 -12.59 -20.33
C SER A 166 6.26 -11.77 -19.63
N LEU A 167 5.90 -11.03 -18.58
CA LEU A 167 6.81 -10.21 -17.80
C LEU A 167 7.64 -11.07 -16.84
N SER A 168 8.85 -10.63 -16.47
CA SER A 168 9.57 -11.22 -15.34
C SER A 168 8.79 -11.05 -14.04
N TYR A 169 9.11 -11.85 -13.02
CA TYR A 169 8.42 -11.77 -11.73
C TYR A 169 8.48 -10.37 -11.12
N GLY A 170 9.65 -9.73 -11.12
CA GLY A 170 9.81 -8.36 -10.64
C GLY A 170 9.00 -7.34 -11.45
N GLN A 171 8.91 -7.51 -12.79
CA GLN A 171 8.06 -6.66 -13.63
C GLN A 171 6.58 -6.86 -13.36
N GLN A 172 6.15 -8.10 -13.09
CA GLN A 172 4.76 -8.38 -12.71
C GLN A 172 4.39 -7.71 -11.38
N LYS A 173 5.30 -7.72 -10.40
CA LYS A 173 5.11 -6.99 -9.13
C LYS A 173 5.05 -5.47 -9.32
N LEU A 174 5.89 -4.92 -10.20
CA LEU A 174 5.79 -3.50 -10.59
C LEU A 174 4.47 -3.19 -11.28
N ALA A 175 3.94 -4.11 -12.11
CA ALA A 175 2.63 -3.93 -12.74
C ALA A 175 1.48 -3.98 -11.72
N GLU A 176 1.56 -4.81 -10.67
CA GLU A 176 0.60 -4.79 -9.56
C GLU A 176 0.65 -3.48 -8.79
N LEU A 177 1.85 -2.98 -8.50
CA LEU A 177 2.03 -1.66 -7.87
C LEU A 177 1.45 -0.55 -8.76
N ALA A 178 1.75 -0.56 -10.05
CA ALA A 178 1.19 0.38 -11.01
C ALA A 178 -0.34 0.33 -11.07
N ARG A 179 -0.94 -0.88 -11.05
CA ARG A 179 -2.40 -1.04 -10.99
C ARG A 179 -2.99 -0.42 -9.72
N ALA A 180 -2.33 -0.61 -8.57
CA ALA A 180 -2.75 0.02 -7.32
C ALA A 180 -2.62 1.54 -7.38
N LEU A 181 -1.54 2.07 -7.96
CA LEU A 181 -1.36 3.52 -8.18
C LEU A 181 -2.41 4.11 -9.12
N CYS A 182 -2.87 3.33 -10.11
CA CYS A 182 -3.97 3.72 -11.01
C CYS A 182 -5.30 3.97 -10.27
N MET A 183 -5.48 3.48 -9.05
CA MET A 183 -6.62 3.80 -8.18
C MET A 183 -6.52 5.19 -7.54
N GLU A 184 -5.40 5.89 -7.72
CA GLU A 184 -5.07 7.17 -7.08
C GLU A 184 -5.21 7.07 -5.54
N PRO A 185 -4.47 6.14 -4.91
CA PRO A 185 -4.59 5.91 -3.49
C PRO A 185 -3.94 7.03 -2.68
N ARG A 186 -4.40 7.19 -1.43
CA ARG A 186 -3.79 8.04 -0.40
C ARG A 186 -2.98 7.22 0.60
N LEU A 187 -3.30 5.92 0.69
CA LEU A 187 -2.60 4.92 1.51
C LEU A 187 -2.43 3.63 0.72
N LEU A 188 -1.20 3.11 0.69
CA LEU A 188 -0.85 1.81 0.14
C LEU A 188 -0.52 0.82 1.25
N LEU A 189 -1.14 -0.35 1.20
CA LEU A 189 -0.81 -1.49 2.04
C LEU A 189 -0.04 -2.51 1.19
N LEU A 190 1.26 -2.68 1.47
CA LEU A 190 2.19 -3.55 0.75
C LEU A 190 2.55 -4.76 1.60
N ASP A 191 2.18 -5.95 1.15
CA ASP A 191 2.41 -7.21 1.85
C ASP A 191 3.52 -7.98 1.16
N GLU A 192 4.73 -7.95 1.72
CA GLU A 192 5.95 -8.57 1.21
C GLU A 192 6.22 -8.27 -0.28
N PRO A 193 6.28 -6.98 -0.69
CA PRO A 193 6.34 -6.61 -2.10
C PRO A 193 7.61 -7.07 -2.81
N VAL A 194 8.69 -7.43 -2.10
CA VAL A 194 9.96 -7.86 -2.70
C VAL A 194 10.29 -9.35 -2.46
N ALA A 195 9.36 -10.12 -1.87
CA ALA A 195 9.57 -11.54 -1.61
C ALA A 195 9.81 -12.32 -2.90
N GLY A 196 10.77 -13.27 -2.87
CA GLY A 196 11.09 -14.13 -4.01
C GLY A 196 11.86 -13.46 -5.15
N MET A 197 12.31 -12.22 -4.99
CA MET A 197 13.03 -11.46 -6.02
C MET A 197 14.54 -11.61 -5.92
N THR A 198 15.22 -11.47 -7.05
CA THR A 198 16.67 -11.25 -7.10
C THR A 198 17.05 -9.92 -6.44
N ALA A 199 18.33 -9.77 -6.07
CA ALA A 199 18.81 -8.54 -5.44
C ALA A 199 18.60 -7.29 -6.32
N ASP A 200 18.70 -7.43 -7.65
CA ASP A 200 18.51 -6.34 -8.60
C ASP A 200 17.04 -5.94 -8.73
N GLU A 201 16.14 -6.91 -8.84
CA GLU A 201 14.70 -6.66 -8.87
C GLU A 201 14.24 -6.02 -7.57
N ARG A 202 14.72 -6.50 -6.43
CA ARG A 202 14.44 -5.95 -5.09
C ARG A 202 14.83 -4.48 -4.99
N ARG A 203 16.04 -4.11 -5.48
CA ARG A 203 16.48 -2.72 -5.50
C ARG A 203 15.58 -1.83 -6.37
N ARG A 204 15.15 -2.33 -7.54
CA ARG A 204 14.25 -1.59 -8.44
C ARG A 204 12.89 -1.36 -7.81
N VAL A 205 12.27 -2.39 -7.24
CA VAL A 205 10.96 -2.27 -6.58
C VAL A 205 11.06 -1.33 -5.37
N ALA A 206 12.10 -1.47 -4.55
CA ALA A 206 12.33 -0.56 -3.42
C ALA A 206 12.51 0.90 -3.87
N ALA A 207 13.23 1.16 -4.96
CA ALA A 207 13.36 2.51 -5.51
C ALA A 207 12.02 3.09 -5.98
N VAL A 208 11.17 2.28 -6.61
CA VAL A 208 9.82 2.71 -7.00
C VAL A 208 8.95 3.01 -5.77
N ILE A 209 9.00 2.17 -4.73
CA ILE A 209 8.26 2.39 -3.46
C ILE A 209 8.72 3.71 -2.81
N ALA A 210 10.02 3.98 -2.75
CA ALA A 210 10.55 5.27 -2.28
C ALA A 210 10.01 6.43 -3.12
N GLY A 211 10.04 6.31 -4.46
CA GLY A 211 9.49 7.31 -5.37
C GLY A 211 7.99 7.58 -5.17
N VAL A 212 7.20 6.55 -4.82
CA VAL A 212 5.77 6.71 -4.49
C VAL A 212 5.59 7.61 -3.28
N ARG A 213 6.40 7.42 -2.21
CA ARG A 213 6.42 8.31 -1.05
C ARG A 213 6.86 9.72 -1.44
N ASP A 214 8.03 9.83 -2.07
CA ASP A 214 8.75 11.10 -2.24
C ASP A 214 8.09 12.00 -3.31
N SER A 215 7.61 11.40 -4.41
CA SER A 215 7.07 12.16 -5.55
C SER A 215 5.55 12.25 -5.56
N LEU A 216 4.85 11.25 -5.01
CA LEU A 216 3.39 11.22 -5.01
C LEU A 216 2.79 11.54 -3.63
N GLY A 217 3.60 11.60 -2.57
CA GLY A 217 3.16 11.90 -1.22
C GLY A 217 2.21 10.86 -0.61
N ILE A 218 2.19 9.63 -1.14
CA ILE A 218 1.30 8.55 -0.69
C ILE A 218 1.89 7.92 0.57
N SER A 219 1.05 7.75 1.61
CA SER A 219 1.43 6.98 2.80
C SER A 219 1.51 5.49 2.47
N ILE A 220 2.47 4.78 3.06
CA ILE A 220 2.69 3.36 2.81
C ILE A 220 2.78 2.61 4.14
N VAL A 221 2.01 1.53 4.29
CA VAL A 221 2.25 0.52 5.33
C VAL A 221 2.85 -0.69 4.64
N LEU A 222 4.02 -1.11 5.11
CA LEU A 222 4.84 -2.15 4.51
C LEU A 222 5.01 -3.30 5.48
N VAL A 223 4.59 -4.52 5.12
CA VAL A 223 5.04 -5.74 5.79
C VAL A 223 6.22 -6.30 5.03
N GLU A 224 7.33 -6.48 5.69
CA GLU A 224 8.56 -7.06 5.14
C GLU A 224 9.35 -7.82 6.21
N HIS A 225 10.11 -8.82 5.74
CA HIS A 225 11.04 -9.58 6.56
C HIS A 225 12.51 -9.35 6.15
N ASP A 226 12.75 -8.70 5.01
CA ASP A 226 14.08 -8.26 4.57
C ASP A 226 14.45 -6.95 5.30
N MET A 227 15.24 -7.07 6.38
CA MET A 227 15.66 -5.92 7.17
C MET A 227 16.43 -4.89 6.34
N GLY A 228 17.18 -5.31 5.31
CA GLY A 228 17.88 -4.40 4.42
C GLY A 228 16.93 -3.51 3.60
N VAL A 229 15.74 -4.00 3.27
CA VAL A 229 14.67 -3.23 2.61
C VAL A 229 13.99 -2.32 3.62
N VAL A 230 13.64 -2.84 4.80
CA VAL A 230 13.00 -2.08 5.89
C VAL A 230 13.84 -0.87 6.28
N MET A 231 15.14 -1.09 6.57
CA MET A 231 16.07 -0.03 6.99
C MET A 231 16.28 1.07 5.94
N ARG A 232 16.09 0.76 4.66
CA ARG A 232 16.21 1.74 3.56
C ARG A 232 14.95 2.52 3.29
N LEU A 233 13.78 1.91 3.49
CA LEU A 233 12.50 2.48 3.07
C LEU A 233 11.71 3.11 4.21
N ALA A 234 11.76 2.51 5.41
CA ALA A 234 10.88 2.89 6.49
C ALA A 234 11.32 4.18 7.18
N ASP A 235 10.37 5.05 7.45
CA ASP A 235 10.53 6.22 8.32
C ASP A 235 10.22 5.86 9.79
N THR A 236 9.35 4.86 9.99
CA THR A 236 8.98 4.32 11.30
C THR A 236 8.79 2.81 11.18
N VAL A 237 9.15 2.08 12.22
CA VAL A 237 9.00 0.62 12.30
C VAL A 237 8.23 0.27 13.55
N THR A 238 7.15 -0.49 13.40
CA THR A 238 6.44 -1.17 14.50
C THR A 238 6.79 -2.65 14.47
N VAL A 239 7.18 -3.20 15.60
CA VAL A 239 7.49 -4.62 15.77
C VAL A 239 6.40 -5.32 16.54
N LEU A 240 5.86 -6.38 15.96
CA LEU A 240 4.95 -7.28 16.64
C LEU A 240 5.64 -8.58 17.02
N ASP A 241 5.31 -9.10 18.21
CA ASP A 241 5.63 -10.45 18.66
C ASP A 241 4.44 -11.05 19.39
N PHE A 242 4.04 -12.27 19.03
CA PHE A 242 2.84 -12.97 19.56
C PHE A 242 1.60 -12.08 19.70
N GLY A 243 1.35 -11.23 18.69
CA GLY A 243 0.20 -10.34 18.62
C GLY A 243 0.32 -9.06 19.42
N ARG A 244 1.44 -8.80 20.08
CA ARG A 244 1.71 -7.59 20.87
C ARG A 244 2.73 -6.70 20.20
N LEU A 245 2.58 -5.40 20.40
CA LEU A 245 3.61 -4.43 20.03
C LEU A 245 4.74 -4.49 21.06
N ILE A 246 5.97 -4.75 20.60
CA ILE A 246 7.17 -4.79 21.46
C ILE A 246 8.09 -3.60 21.22
N ALA A 247 8.04 -2.96 20.03
CA ALA A 247 8.80 -1.74 19.75
C ALA A 247 8.09 -0.91 18.68
N ASP A 248 8.19 0.42 18.77
CA ASP A 248 7.73 1.37 17.76
C ASP A 248 8.66 2.58 17.73
N GLY A 249 9.28 2.90 16.58
CA GLY A 249 10.22 3.98 16.49
C GLY A 249 10.99 4.07 15.18
N ALA A 250 12.09 4.84 15.19
CA ALA A 250 12.95 4.93 14.03
C ALA A 250 13.66 3.58 13.76
N PRO A 251 13.91 3.23 12.47
CA PRO A 251 14.51 1.94 12.12
C PRO A 251 15.80 1.61 12.91
N VAL A 252 16.67 2.60 13.11
CA VAL A 252 17.93 2.44 13.83
C VAL A 252 17.72 2.10 15.31
N ASP A 253 16.73 2.73 15.95
CA ASP A 253 16.41 2.48 17.35
C ASP A 253 15.84 1.08 17.53
N VAL A 254 14.89 0.69 16.67
CA VAL A 254 14.24 -0.63 16.67
C VAL A 254 15.25 -1.76 16.41
N GLN A 255 16.20 -1.56 15.49
CA GLN A 255 17.22 -2.56 15.19
C GLN A 255 18.12 -2.89 16.40
N ASN A 256 18.35 -1.93 17.27
CA ASN A 256 19.22 -2.06 18.45
C ASN A 256 18.43 -2.39 19.73
N ASP A 257 17.11 -2.53 19.65
CA ASP A 257 16.27 -2.85 20.80
C ASP A 257 16.50 -4.30 21.26
N PRO A 258 16.92 -4.53 22.54
CA PRO A 258 17.18 -5.89 23.04
C PRO A 258 15.95 -6.81 23.02
N GLU A 259 14.74 -6.28 23.11
CA GLU A 259 13.50 -7.06 23.05
C GLU A 259 13.24 -7.54 21.62
N VAL A 260 13.45 -6.66 20.63
CA VAL A 260 13.38 -7.00 19.20
C VAL A 260 14.41 -8.07 18.85
N VAL A 261 15.67 -7.88 19.25
CA VAL A 261 16.76 -8.85 19.00
C VAL A 261 16.38 -10.22 19.58
N ARG A 262 15.86 -10.26 20.82
CA ARG A 262 15.43 -11.53 21.45
C ARG A 262 14.28 -12.20 20.71
N ALA A 263 13.27 -11.43 20.24
CA ALA A 263 12.13 -11.97 19.48
C ALA A 263 12.57 -12.68 18.19
N TYR A 264 13.55 -12.09 17.48
CA TYR A 264 14.06 -12.71 16.26
C TYR A 264 15.01 -13.90 16.51
N LEU A 265 15.89 -13.82 17.50
CA LEU A 265 16.80 -14.95 17.87
C LEU A 265 16.03 -16.12 18.49
N GLY A 266 14.98 -15.83 19.26
CA GLY A 266 14.11 -16.86 19.83
C GLY A 266 13.27 -17.60 18.79
N ALA A 267 12.89 -16.93 17.72
CA ALA A 267 12.13 -17.55 16.62
C ALA A 267 12.98 -18.52 15.77
N GLU A 268 14.29 -18.32 15.65
CA GLU A 268 15.21 -19.23 14.96
C GLU A 268 15.55 -20.50 15.78
N ALA A 269 15.30 -20.48 17.08
CA ALA A 269 15.60 -21.60 17.99
C ALA A 269 14.45 -22.60 18.16
N THR A 270 13.28 -22.35 17.56
CA THR A 270 12.13 -23.25 17.63
C THR A 270 12.03 -24.04 16.32
N PRO A 271 12.27 -25.38 16.33
CA PRO A 271 12.27 -26.23 15.12
C PRO A 271 10.87 -26.40 14.50
#